data_b13137c15d27d16b316d27eed13c8dfc
#
_entry.id   b13137c15d27d16b316d27eed13c8dfc
#
_cell.length_a   1.000
_cell.length_b   1.000
_cell.length_c   1.000
_cell.angle_alpha   90.00
_cell.angle_beta   90.00
_cell.angle_gamma   90.00
#
_symmetry.space_group_name_H-M   'P 1'
#
loop_
_entity.id
_entity.type
_entity.pdbx_description
1 polymer ?
#
loop_
_entity_poly.entity_id
_entity_poly.type
_entity_poly.pdbx_seq_one_letter_code
_entity_poly.pdbx_strand_id
1 'polypeptide(L)'
;MVLRQNDLKPQPLHETLSNVLILCNQWRSLDGHVAVAIEKMPDLQNHAQQLRQGLEHMVERGLLVDAVKLSQNFAEPASPNPEPEPEPEGIKTLYVRTYRCPQALERLLQSLQAGRTGASVHTLVVVDDAREESDLELSRTLLASWRQRLSPDLIHITRADREHLADAMAAASGADAQDLRWWLNGDPDDPEMTAGATFNTALLLSAGTNTAMLDDDAQLTPYGDPQEASEMGSVNIGGVHKEEAHWRMYPSTEAMESAWSPLGIDPLADHSRWLGQSLSTLVAQAASPEAFWQPISSVGLHNLKPHAKVKVSVNGILGDPGTGQASWLYTQPPEQLAPWLQNEEAYQQLVSKRLLTRKPQGFQLLSHHSLLTPLVGVDNRQLMPPTIPNGRGEDSLFVELACCVYPDCLFAQLPWMLKHVPEREREFDRDSLLRPVTTDSNLLLNHYLHKLRHAVPDAGPDTRLQWLGKSLQALAQAPEATLATDYQLHLSADRSNMAQQLTRNLQALQPPAYLADDMQLLLTRCLQGIDADQKKKDSIILKTRQRAGRYSQALASWHTAWEYCQQLGEPQVLAMAKERPPASNPRSDDKAASGLTRQLQKWGLLKRS
;
A
#
# COMPACT_ATOMS: atom_id res chain seq x y z
N MET A 1 -26.84 11.49 20.14
CA MET A 1 -27.03 10.03 19.99
C MET A 1 -25.67 9.40 19.79
N VAL A 2 -25.41 8.29 20.42
CA VAL A 2 -24.20 7.47 20.20
C VAL A 2 -24.59 6.10 19.66
N LEU A 3 -23.70 5.43 18.95
CA LEU A 3 -23.94 4.09 18.44
C LEU A 3 -23.43 3.06 19.44
N ARG A 4 -24.22 2.02 19.68
CA ARG A 4 -23.79 0.88 20.49
C ARG A 4 -22.88 -0.02 19.64
N GLN A 5 -21.74 -0.42 20.20
CA GLN A 5 -20.72 -1.16 19.48
C GLN A 5 -21.21 -2.47 18.84
N ASN A 6 -22.01 -3.26 19.56
CA ASN A 6 -22.37 -4.60 19.13
C ASN A 6 -23.34 -4.64 17.93
N ASP A 7 -24.16 -3.62 17.74
CA ASP A 7 -25.20 -3.62 16.71
C ASP A 7 -25.37 -2.27 15.99
N LEU A 8 -24.52 -1.30 16.32
CA LEU A 8 -24.55 0.07 15.80
C LEU A 8 -25.90 0.78 15.94
N LYS A 9 -26.76 0.32 16.88
CA LYS A 9 -28.05 0.96 17.10
C LYS A 9 -27.88 2.30 17.80
N PRO A 10 -28.57 3.35 17.32
CA PRO A 10 -28.58 4.64 17.97
C PRO A 10 -29.12 4.54 19.40
N GLN A 11 -28.38 5.12 20.34
CA GLN A 11 -28.79 5.19 21.75
C GLN A 11 -28.93 6.67 22.16
N PRO A 12 -30.04 7.06 22.77
CA PRO A 12 -30.15 8.38 23.35
C PRO A 12 -29.28 8.46 24.60
N LEU A 13 -28.49 9.52 24.71
CA LEU A 13 -27.67 9.85 25.88
C LEU A 13 -27.94 11.28 26.31
N HIS A 14 -27.84 11.51 27.62
CA HIS A 14 -27.84 12.86 28.17
C HIS A 14 -26.64 13.63 27.60
N GLU A 15 -26.77 14.93 27.36
CA GLU A 15 -25.72 15.78 26.77
C GLU A 15 -24.39 15.69 27.54
N THR A 16 -24.43 15.78 28.85
CA THR A 16 -23.25 15.66 29.71
C THR A 16 -22.52 14.33 29.49
N LEU A 17 -23.24 13.21 29.47
CA LEU A 17 -22.67 11.89 29.23
C LEU A 17 -22.14 11.73 27.80
N SER A 18 -22.78 12.37 26.82
CA SER A 18 -22.26 12.40 25.44
C SER A 18 -20.93 13.15 25.37
N ASN A 19 -20.81 14.29 26.06
CA ASN A 19 -19.58 15.07 26.12
C ASN A 19 -18.46 14.30 26.84
N VAL A 20 -18.78 13.58 27.92
CA VAL A 20 -17.83 12.72 28.61
C VAL A 20 -17.36 11.58 27.73
N LEU A 21 -18.25 10.93 26.96
CA LEU A 21 -17.86 9.88 26.01
C LEU A 21 -16.86 10.35 24.95
N ILE A 22 -16.99 11.58 24.48
CA ILE A 22 -16.02 12.19 23.53
C ILE A 22 -14.62 12.25 24.13
N LEU A 23 -14.51 12.44 25.45
CA LEU A 23 -13.24 12.46 26.19
C LEU A 23 -12.67 11.05 26.45
N CYS A 24 -13.49 9.99 26.30
CA CYS A 24 -13.09 8.60 26.48
C CYS A 24 -12.46 8.02 25.19
N ASN A 25 -11.49 8.71 24.62
CA ASN A 25 -10.82 8.37 23.37
C ASN A 25 -9.46 7.68 23.53
N GLN A 26 -9.11 7.30 24.75
CA GLN A 26 -7.88 6.56 25.09
C GLN A 26 -8.19 5.53 26.18
N TRP A 27 -7.38 4.48 26.25
CA TRP A 27 -7.49 3.49 27.32
C TRP A 27 -7.10 4.11 28.66
N ARG A 28 -7.99 4.04 29.63
CA ARG A 28 -7.79 4.50 31.02
C ARG A 28 -8.68 3.68 31.96
N SER A 29 -8.31 3.65 33.23
CA SER A 29 -9.25 3.20 34.26
C SER A 29 -10.48 4.11 34.29
N LEU A 30 -11.58 3.63 34.84
CA LEU A 30 -12.79 4.46 35.01
C LEU A 30 -12.48 5.73 35.83
N ASP A 31 -11.66 5.60 36.87
CA ASP A 31 -11.22 6.76 37.68
C ASP A 31 -10.36 7.72 36.85
N GLY A 32 -9.52 7.22 35.94
CA GLY A 32 -8.76 8.06 35.01
C GLY A 32 -9.66 8.83 34.05
N HIS A 33 -10.73 8.21 33.53
CA HIS A 33 -11.73 8.92 32.72
C HIS A 33 -12.49 9.97 33.53
N VAL A 34 -12.86 9.68 34.77
CA VAL A 34 -13.47 10.65 35.69
C VAL A 34 -12.56 11.86 35.92
N ALA A 35 -11.26 11.61 36.16
CA ALA A 35 -10.28 12.70 36.38
C ALA A 35 -10.17 13.59 35.14
N VAL A 36 -10.06 13.03 33.93
CA VAL A 36 -10.00 13.79 32.67
C VAL A 36 -11.31 14.56 32.43
N ALA A 37 -12.46 13.95 32.71
CA ALA A 37 -13.74 14.62 32.55
C ALA A 37 -13.88 15.83 33.49
N ILE A 38 -13.45 15.70 34.75
CA ILE A 38 -13.45 16.80 35.70
C ILE A 38 -12.46 17.90 35.30
N GLU A 39 -11.28 17.54 34.82
CA GLU A 39 -10.29 18.51 34.31
C GLU A 39 -10.86 19.36 33.17
N LYS A 40 -11.57 18.74 32.23
CA LYS A 40 -12.13 19.42 31.06
C LYS A 40 -13.51 20.07 31.33
N MET A 41 -14.22 19.60 32.36
CA MET A 41 -15.56 20.03 32.74
C MET A 41 -15.61 20.23 34.28
N PRO A 42 -15.05 21.31 34.80
CA PRO A 42 -14.89 21.52 36.25
C PRO A 42 -16.19 21.47 37.05
N ASP A 43 -17.33 21.80 36.42
CA ASP A 43 -18.67 21.74 37.03
C ASP A 43 -19.05 20.31 37.49
N LEU A 44 -18.36 19.27 36.95
CA LEU A 44 -18.55 17.88 37.36
C LEU A 44 -17.79 17.47 38.62
N GLN A 45 -16.96 18.34 39.21
CA GLN A 45 -16.11 18.02 40.36
C GLN A 45 -16.88 17.45 41.55
N ASN A 46 -18.06 17.97 41.83
CA ASN A 46 -18.92 17.51 42.92
C ASN A 46 -19.75 16.25 42.57
N HIS A 47 -19.62 15.76 41.35
CA HIS A 47 -20.40 14.64 40.80
C HIS A 47 -19.52 13.43 40.41
N ALA A 48 -18.26 13.37 40.90
CA ALA A 48 -17.30 12.33 40.50
C ALA A 48 -17.83 10.90 40.65
N GLN A 49 -18.52 10.62 41.78
CA GLN A 49 -19.09 9.27 42.02
C GLN A 49 -20.24 8.93 41.06
N GLN A 50 -21.15 9.91 40.79
CA GLN A 50 -22.23 9.71 39.83
C GLN A 50 -21.70 9.56 38.41
N LEU A 51 -20.63 10.31 38.08
CA LEU A 51 -19.97 10.19 36.78
C LEU A 51 -19.36 8.81 36.60
N ARG A 52 -18.65 8.28 37.62
CA ARG A 52 -18.11 6.94 37.62
C ARG A 52 -19.21 5.88 37.42
N GLN A 53 -20.30 5.95 38.17
CA GLN A 53 -21.45 5.05 38.01
C GLN A 53 -22.05 5.14 36.60
N GLY A 54 -22.11 6.36 36.04
CA GLY A 54 -22.55 6.56 34.65
C GLY A 54 -21.63 5.88 33.65
N LEU A 55 -20.30 5.93 33.84
CA LEU A 55 -19.32 5.23 32.99
C LEU A 55 -19.42 3.71 33.15
N GLU A 56 -19.60 3.18 34.36
CA GLU A 56 -19.84 1.74 34.63
C GLU A 56 -21.08 1.27 33.86
N HIS A 57 -22.17 2.01 33.94
CA HIS A 57 -23.39 1.72 33.19
C HIS A 57 -23.18 1.79 31.67
N MET A 58 -22.32 2.69 31.16
CA MET A 58 -21.95 2.71 29.74
C MET A 58 -21.18 1.47 29.30
N VAL A 59 -20.29 0.92 30.15
CA VAL A 59 -19.62 -0.36 29.89
C VAL A 59 -20.63 -1.49 29.80
N GLU A 60 -21.58 -1.57 30.75
CA GLU A 60 -22.64 -2.58 30.74
C GLU A 60 -23.51 -2.52 29.48
N ARG A 61 -23.77 -1.32 28.97
CA ARG A 61 -24.54 -1.08 27.75
C ARG A 61 -23.76 -1.25 26.46
N GLY A 62 -22.44 -1.53 26.52
CA GLY A 62 -21.57 -1.62 25.36
C GLY A 62 -21.32 -0.28 24.65
N LEU A 63 -21.43 0.83 25.36
CA LEU A 63 -21.09 2.18 24.88
C LEU A 63 -19.64 2.56 25.19
N LEU A 64 -19.06 1.95 26.23
CA LEU A 64 -17.64 1.89 26.52
C LEU A 64 -17.19 0.44 26.45
N VAL A 65 -15.96 0.23 26.01
CA VAL A 65 -15.36 -1.08 25.81
C VAL A 65 -14.28 -1.32 26.84
N ASP A 66 -14.29 -2.49 27.45
CA ASP A 66 -13.23 -2.98 28.34
C ASP A 66 -12.17 -3.71 27.51
N ALA A 67 -10.89 -3.29 27.60
CA ALA A 67 -9.81 -3.84 26.79
C ALA A 67 -9.56 -5.34 27.06
N VAL A 68 -9.70 -5.77 28.33
CA VAL A 68 -9.51 -7.18 28.70
C VAL A 68 -10.62 -8.05 28.13
N LYS A 69 -11.88 -7.64 28.29
CA LYS A 69 -13.04 -8.35 27.71
C LYS A 69 -12.97 -8.36 26.20
N LEU A 70 -12.54 -7.24 25.60
CA LEU A 70 -12.34 -7.16 24.15
C LEU A 70 -11.32 -8.20 23.69
N SER A 71 -10.15 -8.25 24.32
CA SER A 71 -9.12 -9.23 24.00
C SER A 71 -9.61 -10.68 24.20
N GLN A 72 -10.34 -10.96 25.28
CA GLN A 72 -10.93 -12.27 25.49
C GLN A 72 -11.88 -12.66 24.35
N ASN A 73 -12.78 -11.76 23.95
CA ASN A 73 -13.72 -12.01 22.86
C ASN A 73 -13.04 -12.26 21.51
N PHE A 74 -11.89 -11.63 21.28
CA PHE A 74 -11.14 -11.82 20.04
C PHE A 74 -10.15 -12.99 20.11
N ALA A 75 -9.65 -13.35 21.28
CA ALA A 75 -8.77 -14.51 21.47
C ALA A 75 -9.54 -15.85 21.45
N GLU A 76 -10.85 -15.83 21.69
CA GLU A 76 -11.67 -17.03 21.60
C GLU A 76 -11.74 -17.53 20.15
N PRO A 77 -11.41 -18.80 19.87
CA PRO A 77 -11.50 -19.34 18.53
C PRO A 77 -12.96 -19.32 18.06
N ALA A 78 -13.18 -18.90 16.81
CA ALA A 78 -14.50 -18.85 16.19
C ALA A 78 -15.17 -20.24 16.05
N SER A 79 -14.43 -21.32 16.31
CA SER A 79 -14.88 -22.71 16.29
C SER A 79 -14.40 -23.43 17.55
N PRO A 80 -15.21 -24.31 18.16
CA PRO A 80 -14.78 -25.11 19.30
C PRO A 80 -13.65 -26.11 18.99
N ASN A 81 -13.40 -26.42 17.73
CA ASN A 81 -12.26 -27.19 17.23
C ASN A 81 -11.61 -26.43 16.06
N PRO A 82 -10.82 -25.39 16.32
CA PRO A 82 -10.09 -24.71 15.23
C PRO A 82 -9.07 -25.69 14.64
N GLU A 83 -9.06 -25.81 13.31
CA GLU A 83 -7.90 -26.42 12.67
C GLU A 83 -6.67 -25.59 13.06
N PRO A 84 -5.54 -26.24 13.40
CA PRO A 84 -4.32 -25.50 13.71
C PRO A 84 -3.97 -24.62 12.51
N GLU A 85 -3.77 -23.32 12.78
CA GLU A 85 -3.30 -22.43 11.71
C GLU A 85 -1.95 -22.95 11.22
N PRO A 86 -1.78 -23.08 9.89
CA PRO A 86 -0.49 -23.49 9.35
C PRO A 86 0.57 -22.49 9.81
N GLU A 87 1.74 -22.99 10.18
CA GLU A 87 2.87 -22.11 10.49
C GLU A 87 3.08 -21.08 9.36
N PRO A 88 3.44 -19.82 9.69
CA PRO A 88 3.69 -18.81 8.69
C PRO A 88 4.71 -19.32 7.68
N GLU A 89 4.29 -19.53 6.45
CA GLU A 89 5.22 -19.91 5.40
C GLU A 89 6.10 -18.71 5.05
N GLY A 90 7.42 -18.89 5.15
CA GLY A 90 8.39 -17.83 4.82
C GLY A 90 8.30 -17.42 3.34
N ILE A 91 8.55 -16.14 3.06
CA ILE A 91 8.73 -15.66 1.69
C ILE A 91 10.04 -16.25 1.15
N LYS A 92 9.93 -17.10 0.12
CA LYS A 92 11.08 -17.77 -0.53
C LYS A 92 11.49 -17.09 -1.81
N THR A 93 10.55 -16.40 -2.47
CA THR A 93 10.76 -15.70 -3.73
C THR A 93 10.50 -14.20 -3.56
N LEU A 94 11.48 -13.39 -4.00
CA LEU A 94 11.37 -11.94 -4.09
C LEU A 94 11.17 -11.54 -5.54
N TYR A 95 10.08 -10.82 -5.83
CA TYR A 95 9.80 -10.26 -7.14
C TYR A 95 10.24 -8.80 -7.19
N VAL A 96 11.13 -8.46 -8.10
CA VAL A 96 11.57 -7.09 -8.37
C VAL A 96 10.91 -6.60 -9.65
N ARG A 97 10.16 -5.52 -9.58
CA ARG A 97 9.52 -4.88 -10.72
C ARG A 97 10.45 -3.80 -11.28
N THR A 98 10.79 -3.88 -12.57
CA THR A 98 11.72 -2.91 -13.18
C THR A 98 11.23 -2.40 -14.54
N TYR A 99 11.56 -1.14 -14.81
CA TYR A 99 11.34 -0.50 -16.10
C TYR A 99 12.41 0.55 -16.39
N ARG A 100 13.41 0.23 -17.23
CA ARG A 100 14.43 1.16 -17.73
C ARG A 100 15.29 1.81 -16.62
N CYS A 101 15.52 1.11 -15.52
CA CYS A 101 16.24 1.60 -14.33
C CYS A 101 17.45 0.72 -13.97
N PRO A 102 18.44 0.50 -14.87
CA PRO A 102 19.52 -0.44 -14.63
C PRO A 102 20.45 -0.04 -13.47
N GLN A 103 20.66 1.27 -13.21
CA GLN A 103 21.50 1.74 -12.10
C GLN A 103 20.80 1.59 -10.75
N ALA A 104 19.47 1.84 -10.70
CA ALA A 104 18.67 1.61 -9.53
C ALA A 104 18.63 0.11 -9.21
N LEU A 105 18.35 -0.73 -10.19
CA LEU A 105 18.39 -2.19 -10.06
C LEU A 105 19.77 -2.68 -9.58
N GLU A 106 20.87 -2.12 -10.06
CA GLU A 106 22.21 -2.49 -9.57
C GLU A 106 22.41 -2.16 -8.10
N ARG A 107 21.97 -0.96 -7.65
CA ARG A 107 22.01 -0.59 -6.23
C ARG A 107 21.16 -1.53 -5.35
N LEU A 108 20.00 -1.96 -5.85
CA LEU A 108 19.18 -2.97 -5.18
C LEU A 108 19.94 -4.29 -5.04
N LEU A 109 20.53 -4.82 -6.13
CA LEU A 109 21.29 -6.07 -6.11
C LEU A 109 22.52 -5.99 -5.18
N GLN A 110 23.19 -4.83 -5.12
CA GLN A 110 24.26 -4.57 -4.14
C GLN A 110 23.74 -4.64 -2.71
N SER A 111 22.59 -4.03 -2.43
CA SER A 111 22.00 -4.06 -1.10
C SER A 111 21.54 -5.47 -0.67
N LEU A 112 21.05 -6.26 -1.62
CA LEU A 112 20.71 -7.68 -1.40
C LEU A 112 21.95 -8.52 -1.07
N GLN A 113 23.05 -8.31 -1.80
CA GLN A 113 24.32 -9.01 -1.54
C GLN A 113 24.93 -8.64 -0.18
N ALA A 114 24.83 -7.37 0.21
CA ALA A 114 25.38 -6.86 1.46
C ALA A 114 24.50 -7.15 2.69
N GLY A 115 23.21 -7.38 2.48
CA GLY A 115 22.21 -7.54 3.54
C GLY A 115 22.10 -8.97 4.07
N ARG A 116 21.24 -9.13 5.09
CA ARG A 116 20.91 -10.45 5.69
C ARG A 116 19.86 -11.24 4.91
N THR A 117 19.19 -10.60 3.96
CA THR A 117 18.04 -11.10 3.21
C THR A 117 18.36 -12.33 2.34
N GLY A 118 19.63 -12.49 1.95
CA GLY A 118 20.07 -13.62 1.12
C GLY A 118 19.97 -15.01 1.79
N ALA A 119 19.71 -15.07 3.09
CA ALA A 119 19.54 -16.34 3.79
C ALA A 119 18.09 -16.87 3.73
N SER A 120 17.09 -15.99 3.59
CA SER A 120 15.66 -16.33 3.55
C SER A 120 15.13 -16.48 2.11
N VAL A 121 15.76 -15.81 1.13
CA VAL A 121 15.32 -15.81 -0.27
C VAL A 121 16.07 -16.88 -1.07
N HIS A 122 15.32 -17.77 -1.70
CA HIS A 122 15.88 -18.81 -2.57
C HIS A 122 15.89 -18.36 -4.04
N THR A 123 14.90 -17.56 -4.44
CA THR A 123 14.75 -17.12 -5.83
C THR A 123 14.52 -15.61 -5.89
N LEU A 124 15.24 -14.93 -6.77
CA LEU A 124 15.03 -13.54 -7.14
C LEU A 124 14.49 -13.49 -8.56
N VAL A 125 13.25 -13.04 -8.71
CA VAL A 125 12.59 -12.89 -10.00
C VAL A 125 12.55 -11.41 -10.38
N VAL A 126 13.23 -11.02 -11.44
CA VAL A 126 13.17 -9.66 -12.00
C VAL A 126 12.13 -9.63 -13.11
N VAL A 127 11.01 -8.96 -12.87
CA VAL A 127 9.94 -8.76 -13.84
C VAL A 127 10.19 -7.45 -14.57
N ASP A 128 10.68 -7.57 -15.80
CA ASP A 128 11.13 -6.42 -16.60
C ASP A 128 10.04 -6.01 -17.61
N ASP A 129 9.63 -4.74 -17.53
CA ASP A 129 8.61 -4.16 -18.41
C ASP A 129 9.20 -3.37 -19.60
N ALA A 130 10.50 -3.47 -19.84
CA ALA A 130 11.15 -2.82 -20.97
C ALA A 130 10.51 -3.26 -22.30
N ARG A 131 10.25 -2.26 -23.16
CA ARG A 131 9.62 -2.46 -24.49
C ARG A 131 10.68 -2.45 -25.60
N GLU A 132 11.75 -1.69 -25.40
CA GLU A 132 12.82 -1.53 -26.38
C GLU A 132 13.91 -2.58 -26.14
N GLU A 133 14.39 -3.22 -27.22
CA GLU A 133 15.42 -4.26 -27.12
C GLU A 133 16.73 -3.73 -26.52
N SER A 134 17.07 -2.45 -26.77
CA SER A 134 18.23 -1.79 -26.15
C SER A 134 18.17 -1.73 -24.62
N ASP A 135 16.97 -1.48 -24.06
CA ASP A 135 16.76 -1.42 -22.61
C ASP A 135 16.81 -2.83 -22.01
N LEU A 136 16.20 -3.82 -22.70
CA LEU A 136 16.26 -5.23 -22.32
C LEU A 136 17.68 -5.78 -22.30
N GLU A 137 18.51 -5.42 -23.28
CA GLU A 137 19.90 -5.89 -23.34
C GLU A 137 20.73 -5.31 -22.19
N LEU A 138 20.46 -4.08 -21.77
CA LEU A 138 21.07 -3.50 -20.55
C LEU A 138 20.72 -4.32 -19.31
N SER A 139 19.45 -4.64 -19.12
CA SER A 139 19.00 -5.48 -18.01
C SER A 139 19.60 -6.88 -18.07
N ARG A 140 19.60 -7.53 -19.24
CA ARG A 140 20.19 -8.86 -19.42
C ARG A 140 21.69 -8.89 -19.05
N THR A 141 22.45 -7.91 -19.54
CA THR A 141 23.88 -7.81 -19.27
C THR A 141 24.15 -7.59 -17.78
N LEU A 142 23.40 -6.68 -17.16
CA LEU A 142 23.49 -6.43 -15.73
C LEU A 142 23.20 -7.72 -14.95
N LEU A 143 22.05 -8.34 -15.17
CA LEU A 143 21.63 -9.53 -14.43
C LEU A 143 22.56 -10.73 -14.66
N ALA A 144 23.11 -10.89 -15.87
CA ALA A 144 24.13 -11.92 -16.16
C ALA A 144 25.39 -11.72 -15.30
N SER A 145 25.83 -10.47 -15.09
CA SER A 145 26.98 -10.14 -14.25
C SER A 145 26.76 -10.44 -12.76
N TRP A 146 25.49 -10.45 -12.33
CA TRP A 146 25.12 -10.68 -10.93
C TRP A 146 24.81 -12.14 -10.60
N ARG A 147 24.48 -12.97 -11.59
CA ARG A 147 24.00 -14.34 -11.42
C ARG A 147 24.90 -15.23 -10.55
N GLN A 148 26.22 -15.04 -10.62
CA GLN A 148 27.20 -15.81 -9.82
C GLN A 148 27.56 -15.12 -8.49
N ARG A 149 27.09 -13.90 -8.28
CA ARG A 149 27.45 -13.09 -7.11
C ARG A 149 26.36 -13.12 -6.04
N LEU A 150 25.15 -13.50 -6.40
CA LEU A 150 24.01 -13.59 -5.50
C LEU A 150 23.82 -15.03 -5.02
N SER A 151 23.34 -15.18 -3.78
CA SER A 151 22.98 -16.50 -3.24
C SER A 151 21.65 -17.02 -3.82
N PRO A 152 20.59 -16.19 -4.01
CA PRO A 152 19.37 -16.65 -4.66
C PRO A 152 19.53 -16.94 -6.15
N ASP A 153 18.78 -17.91 -6.66
CA ASP A 153 18.63 -18.12 -8.10
C ASP A 153 18.00 -16.89 -8.75
N LEU A 154 18.66 -16.34 -9.77
CA LEU A 154 18.21 -15.14 -10.46
C LEU A 154 17.47 -15.48 -11.76
N ILE A 155 16.19 -15.14 -11.83
CA ILE A 155 15.32 -15.34 -12.99
C ILE A 155 14.91 -13.98 -13.54
N HIS A 156 15.06 -13.80 -14.87
CA HIS A 156 14.63 -12.59 -15.58
C HIS A 156 13.39 -12.90 -16.41
N ILE A 157 12.27 -12.26 -16.13
CA ILE A 157 10.98 -12.39 -16.83
C ILE A 157 10.74 -11.13 -17.64
N THR A 158 10.78 -11.25 -18.95
CA THR A 158 10.55 -10.17 -19.92
C THR A 158 9.08 -10.12 -20.37
N ARG A 159 8.70 -9.08 -21.13
CA ARG A 159 7.37 -9.02 -21.78
C ARG A 159 7.12 -10.23 -22.70
N ALA A 160 8.13 -10.66 -23.45
CA ALA A 160 8.04 -11.84 -24.32
C ALA A 160 7.86 -13.14 -23.52
N ASP A 161 8.48 -13.27 -22.35
CA ASP A 161 8.27 -14.40 -21.45
C ASP A 161 6.84 -14.38 -20.87
N ARG A 162 6.27 -13.19 -20.58
CA ARG A 162 4.88 -13.03 -20.11
C ARG A 162 3.86 -13.36 -21.20
N GLU A 163 4.14 -13.01 -22.47
CA GLU A 163 3.31 -13.42 -23.63
C GLU A 163 3.31 -14.94 -23.79
N HIS A 164 4.50 -15.54 -23.74
CA HIS A 164 4.63 -16.99 -23.81
C HIS A 164 3.90 -17.69 -22.64
N LEU A 165 4.04 -17.16 -21.43
CA LEU A 165 3.34 -17.66 -20.23
C LEU A 165 1.83 -17.61 -20.44
N ALA A 166 1.29 -16.49 -20.94
CA ALA A 166 -0.14 -16.36 -21.23
C ALA A 166 -0.64 -17.44 -22.20
N ASP A 167 0.11 -17.71 -23.27
CA ASP A 167 -0.24 -18.72 -24.26
C ASP A 167 -0.17 -20.15 -23.70
N ALA A 168 0.91 -20.46 -22.97
CA ALA A 168 1.09 -21.75 -22.34
C ALA A 168 0.01 -22.03 -21.28
N MET A 169 -0.31 -21.04 -20.48
CA MET A 169 -1.37 -21.15 -19.47
C MET A 169 -2.76 -21.30 -20.10
N ALA A 170 -3.06 -20.52 -21.14
CA ALA A 170 -4.34 -20.65 -21.85
C ALA A 170 -4.51 -22.05 -22.42
N ALA A 171 -3.47 -22.61 -23.04
CA ALA A 171 -3.47 -23.96 -23.57
C ALA A 171 -3.66 -25.06 -22.50
N ALA A 172 -3.09 -24.84 -21.31
CA ALA A 172 -3.11 -25.81 -20.22
C ALA A 172 -4.35 -25.71 -19.31
N SER A 173 -4.83 -24.51 -19.02
CA SER A 173 -5.92 -24.26 -18.08
C SER A 173 -7.29 -24.05 -18.73
N GLY A 174 -7.32 -23.74 -20.05
CA GLY A 174 -8.53 -23.34 -20.76
C GLY A 174 -8.95 -21.88 -20.54
N ALA A 175 -8.12 -21.06 -19.88
CA ALA A 175 -8.33 -19.61 -19.81
C ALA A 175 -8.17 -18.96 -21.20
N ASP A 176 -8.74 -17.77 -21.40
CA ASP A 176 -8.57 -17.03 -22.65
C ASP A 176 -7.18 -16.38 -22.73
N ALA A 177 -6.44 -16.66 -23.81
CA ALA A 177 -5.08 -16.17 -24.02
C ALA A 177 -5.01 -14.64 -24.16
N GLN A 178 -6.02 -14.01 -24.78
CA GLN A 178 -6.06 -12.55 -24.93
C GLN A 178 -6.31 -11.84 -23.60
N ASP A 179 -7.15 -12.43 -22.75
CA ASP A 179 -7.36 -11.94 -21.39
C ASP A 179 -6.09 -12.04 -20.57
N LEU A 180 -5.39 -13.18 -20.62
CA LEU A 180 -4.13 -13.37 -19.90
C LEU A 180 -3.03 -12.43 -20.38
N ARG A 181 -2.90 -12.22 -21.70
CA ARG A 181 -1.96 -11.24 -22.25
C ARG A 181 -2.28 -9.82 -21.75
N TRP A 182 -3.57 -9.48 -21.67
CA TRP A 182 -3.97 -8.19 -21.11
C TRP A 182 -3.58 -8.06 -19.62
N TRP A 183 -3.81 -9.09 -18.81
CA TRP A 183 -3.40 -9.07 -17.42
C TRP A 183 -1.88 -8.93 -17.22
N LEU A 184 -1.09 -9.60 -18.07
CA LEU A 184 0.35 -9.73 -17.89
C LEU A 184 1.16 -8.67 -18.66
N ASN A 185 0.62 -8.07 -19.71
CA ASN A 185 1.33 -7.09 -20.56
C ASN A 185 0.61 -5.76 -20.74
N GLY A 186 -0.64 -5.65 -20.28
CA GLY A 186 -1.47 -4.46 -20.44
C GLY A 186 -2.08 -4.37 -21.85
N ASP A 187 -2.77 -3.26 -22.07
CA ASP A 187 -3.31 -2.88 -23.37
C ASP A 187 -2.18 -2.26 -24.22
N PRO A 188 -1.82 -2.85 -25.36
CA PRO A 188 -0.77 -2.32 -26.22
C PRO A 188 -1.10 -0.96 -26.84
N ASP A 189 -2.39 -0.64 -26.99
CA ASP A 189 -2.88 0.61 -27.56
C ASP A 189 -2.96 1.74 -26.53
N ASP A 190 -2.87 1.43 -25.21
CA ASP A 190 -2.80 2.43 -24.16
C ASP A 190 -1.33 2.83 -23.91
N PRO A 191 -0.93 4.10 -24.18
CA PRO A 191 0.45 4.55 -24.02
C PRO A 191 0.90 4.66 -22.55
N GLU A 192 0.00 4.48 -21.59
CA GLU A 192 0.34 4.57 -20.18
C GLU A 192 1.26 3.41 -19.74
N MET A 193 1.98 3.63 -18.65
CA MET A 193 2.86 2.62 -18.07
C MET A 193 2.08 1.38 -17.64
N THR A 194 2.75 0.23 -17.63
CA THR A 194 2.15 -1.07 -17.33
C THR A 194 2.63 -1.66 -15.99
N ALA A 195 2.78 -0.81 -14.96
CA ALA A 195 3.21 -1.24 -13.64
C ALA A 195 2.28 -2.30 -13.02
N GLY A 196 0.96 -2.19 -13.25
CA GLY A 196 0.00 -3.20 -12.82
C GLY A 196 0.19 -4.56 -13.49
N ALA A 197 0.67 -4.59 -14.74
CA ALA A 197 0.97 -5.87 -15.41
C ALA A 197 2.14 -6.61 -14.76
N THR A 198 3.17 -5.91 -14.30
CA THR A 198 4.28 -6.54 -13.55
C THR A 198 3.84 -7.01 -12.18
N PHE A 199 2.94 -6.27 -11.51
CA PHE A 199 2.32 -6.66 -10.26
C PHE A 199 1.49 -7.94 -10.42
N ASN A 200 0.62 -7.99 -11.43
CA ASN A 200 -0.19 -9.17 -11.77
C ASN A 200 0.67 -10.39 -12.13
N THR A 201 1.79 -10.16 -12.84
CA THR A 201 2.74 -11.22 -13.15
C THR A 201 3.30 -11.85 -11.88
N ALA A 202 3.71 -11.04 -10.90
CA ALA A 202 4.22 -11.54 -9.63
C ALA A 202 3.13 -12.31 -8.86
N LEU A 203 1.88 -11.80 -8.81
CA LEU A 203 0.76 -12.51 -8.18
C LEU A 203 0.49 -13.88 -8.85
N LEU A 204 0.54 -13.94 -10.16
CA LEU A 204 0.23 -15.19 -10.87
C LEU A 204 1.35 -16.22 -10.70
N LEU A 205 2.60 -15.80 -10.83
CA LEU A 205 3.77 -16.66 -10.64
C LEU A 205 3.84 -17.22 -9.20
N SER A 206 3.43 -16.44 -8.19
CA SER A 206 3.45 -16.82 -6.77
C SER A 206 2.12 -17.38 -6.24
N ALA A 207 1.21 -17.78 -7.12
CA ALA A 207 -0.09 -18.32 -6.69
C ALA A 207 0.07 -19.52 -5.75
N GLY A 208 -0.58 -19.45 -4.60
CA GLY A 208 -0.51 -20.48 -3.55
C GLY A 208 0.60 -20.28 -2.51
N THR A 209 1.39 -19.19 -2.58
CA THR A 209 2.50 -18.93 -1.62
C THR A 209 2.41 -17.54 -1.00
N ASN A 210 3.17 -17.30 0.08
CA ASN A 210 3.49 -15.94 0.52
C ASN A 210 4.55 -15.34 -0.40
N THR A 211 4.38 -14.10 -0.81
CA THR A 211 5.29 -13.44 -1.75
C THR A 211 5.65 -12.03 -1.31
N ALA A 212 6.75 -11.50 -1.84
CA ALA A 212 7.13 -10.11 -1.70
C ALA A 212 7.43 -9.47 -3.06
N MET A 213 7.00 -8.22 -3.23
CA MET A 213 7.25 -7.41 -4.40
C MET A 213 7.99 -6.15 -4.01
N LEU A 214 9.02 -5.80 -4.75
CA LEU A 214 9.92 -4.71 -4.50
C LEU A 214 10.11 -3.86 -5.77
N ASP A 215 10.16 -2.55 -5.61
CA ASP A 215 10.51 -1.64 -6.71
C ASP A 215 12.03 -1.64 -6.95
N ASP A 216 12.45 -1.47 -8.19
CA ASP A 216 13.86 -1.53 -8.61
C ASP A 216 14.75 -0.45 -7.99
N ASP A 217 14.15 0.66 -7.54
CA ASP A 217 14.82 1.79 -6.90
C ASP A 217 14.82 1.73 -5.35
N ALA A 218 14.40 0.60 -4.78
CA ALA A 218 14.51 0.33 -3.35
C ALA A 218 15.86 -0.32 -2.97
N GLN A 219 16.24 -0.21 -1.70
CA GLN A 219 17.41 -0.90 -1.12
C GLN A 219 16.98 -1.69 0.12
N LEU A 220 17.39 -2.94 0.21
CA LEU A 220 16.91 -3.92 1.22
C LEU A 220 17.57 -3.79 2.61
N THR A 221 18.13 -2.65 2.93
CA THR A 221 18.60 -2.36 4.29
C THR A 221 17.50 -1.60 5.04
N PRO A 222 16.89 -2.18 6.07
CA PRO A 222 15.91 -1.49 6.91
C PRO A 222 16.56 -0.40 7.75
N TYR A 223 15.86 0.73 7.88
CA TYR A 223 16.22 1.87 8.73
C TYR A 223 15.11 2.18 9.72
N GLY A 224 15.49 2.57 10.92
CA GLY A 224 14.51 2.91 11.96
C GLY A 224 15.15 3.39 13.24
N ASP A 225 14.36 3.42 14.32
CA ASP A 225 14.84 3.61 15.66
C ASP A 225 15.27 2.27 16.27
N PRO A 226 16.54 2.11 16.69
CA PRO A 226 17.01 0.87 17.32
C PRO A 226 16.24 0.48 18.59
N GLN A 227 15.69 1.46 19.32
CA GLN A 227 14.90 1.18 20.52
C GLN A 227 13.54 0.58 20.13
N GLU A 228 12.83 1.16 19.16
CA GLU A 228 11.58 0.61 18.65
C GLU A 228 11.80 -0.76 17.99
N ALA A 229 12.93 -0.98 17.33
CA ALA A 229 13.28 -2.26 16.75
C ALA A 229 13.46 -3.37 17.81
N SER A 230 13.92 -3.04 19.02
CA SER A 230 14.02 -4.00 20.14
C SER A 230 12.65 -4.36 20.73
N GLU A 231 11.65 -3.50 20.57
CA GLU A 231 10.27 -3.71 21.00
C GLU A 231 9.41 -4.43 19.94
N MET A 232 9.97 -4.75 18.78
CA MET A 232 9.28 -5.47 17.68
C MET A 232 8.77 -6.87 18.05
N GLY A 233 9.03 -7.34 19.27
CA GLY A 233 8.42 -8.55 19.84
C GLY A 233 7.01 -8.36 20.39
N SER A 234 6.59 -7.13 20.70
CA SER A 234 5.26 -6.82 21.21
C SER A 234 4.35 -6.40 20.04
N VAL A 235 3.28 -7.15 19.86
CA VAL A 235 2.24 -6.80 18.88
C VAL A 235 1.38 -5.69 19.49
N ASN A 236 1.52 -4.49 18.96
CA ASN A 236 0.62 -3.38 19.29
C ASN A 236 -0.32 -3.17 18.11
N ILE A 237 -1.63 -3.29 18.30
CA ILE A 237 -2.58 -2.85 17.28
C ILE A 237 -2.76 -1.34 17.43
N GLY A 238 -2.11 -0.60 16.56
CA GLY A 238 -2.36 0.82 16.37
C GLY A 238 -3.38 1.05 15.26
N GLY A 239 -4.29 1.99 15.50
CA GLY A 239 -5.11 2.66 14.49
C GLY A 239 -5.70 1.80 13.37
N VAL A 240 -6.71 1.00 13.64
CA VAL A 240 -7.38 0.15 12.62
C VAL A 240 -8.03 0.95 11.46
N HIS A 241 -7.98 2.27 11.48
CA HIS A 241 -8.66 3.10 10.49
C HIS A 241 -7.80 4.11 9.76
N LYS A 242 -6.67 4.48 10.32
CA LYS A 242 -5.82 5.48 9.73
C LYS A 242 -4.38 5.09 9.97
N GLU A 243 -3.67 4.97 8.89
CA GLU A 243 -2.24 4.89 8.93
C GLU A 243 -1.67 6.09 9.70
N GLU A 244 -0.91 5.81 10.75
CA GLU A 244 -0.16 6.81 11.50
C GLU A 244 1.31 6.71 11.10
N ALA A 245 1.79 7.70 10.37
CA ALA A 245 3.17 7.81 9.97
C ALA A 245 3.68 9.23 10.20
N HIS A 246 4.91 9.34 10.67
CA HIS A 246 5.62 10.60 10.72
C HIS A 246 6.27 10.90 9.38
N TRP A 247 5.91 12.03 8.81
CA TRP A 247 6.55 12.58 7.63
C TRP A 247 7.57 13.62 8.04
N ARG A 248 8.78 13.52 7.53
CA ARG A 248 9.82 14.51 7.74
C ARG A 248 10.61 14.72 6.47
N MET A 249 10.79 15.99 6.09
CA MET A 249 11.60 16.37 4.93
C MET A 249 13.02 16.72 5.35
N TYR A 250 13.96 16.54 4.42
CA TYR A 250 15.39 16.76 4.65
C TYR A 250 15.99 17.63 3.54
N PRO A 251 16.94 18.54 3.89
CA PRO A 251 17.60 19.40 2.93
C PRO A 251 18.65 18.67 2.08
N SER A 252 19.16 17.53 2.56
CA SER A 252 20.16 16.73 1.84
C SER A 252 20.06 15.24 2.19
N THR A 253 20.66 14.41 1.34
CA THR A 253 20.77 12.96 1.57
C THR A 253 21.54 12.65 2.84
N GLU A 254 22.64 13.36 3.12
CA GLU A 254 23.46 13.18 4.32
C GLU A 254 22.66 13.49 5.60
N ALA A 255 21.86 14.57 5.58
CA ALA A 255 21.00 14.94 6.70
C ALA A 255 19.92 13.88 6.96
N MET A 256 19.37 13.31 5.89
CA MET A 256 18.38 12.24 5.98
C MET A 256 18.99 10.93 6.50
N GLU A 257 20.14 10.52 5.95
CA GLU A 257 20.82 9.26 6.33
C GLU A 257 21.35 9.30 7.75
N SER A 258 21.86 10.45 8.20
CA SER A 258 22.37 10.61 9.58
C SER A 258 21.29 10.61 10.65
N ALA A 259 20.03 10.83 10.25
CA ALA A 259 18.89 10.84 11.18
C ALA A 259 18.39 9.43 11.56
N TRP A 260 18.80 8.39 10.83
CA TRP A 260 18.28 7.05 11.00
C TRP A 260 19.39 6.01 11.01
N SER A 261 19.24 4.97 11.83
CA SER A 261 20.20 3.87 11.91
C SER A 261 19.76 2.68 11.06
N PRO A 262 20.71 2.00 10.39
CA PRO A 262 20.40 0.72 9.77
C PRO A 262 20.08 -0.31 10.86
N LEU A 263 19.02 -1.08 10.65
CA LEU A 263 18.59 -2.15 11.56
C LEU A 263 19.18 -3.49 11.12
N GLY A 264 19.57 -4.29 12.09
CA GLY A 264 20.15 -5.63 11.85
C GLY A 264 19.09 -6.72 11.62
N ILE A 265 17.96 -6.40 10.99
CA ILE A 265 16.84 -7.32 10.75
C ILE A 265 16.82 -7.78 9.28
N ASP A 266 16.23 -8.97 9.05
CA ASP A 266 15.89 -9.42 7.70
C ASP A 266 14.49 -8.90 7.34
N PRO A 267 14.35 -7.98 6.36
CA PRO A 267 13.09 -7.38 6.00
C PRO A 267 12.05 -8.41 5.49
N LEU A 268 12.48 -9.45 4.78
CA LEU A 268 11.55 -10.44 4.24
C LEU A 268 11.08 -11.44 5.31
N ALA A 269 11.96 -11.81 6.22
CA ALA A 269 11.57 -12.62 7.38
C ALA A 269 10.55 -11.87 8.25
N ASP A 270 10.74 -10.54 8.42
CA ASP A 270 9.80 -9.74 9.20
C ASP A 270 8.45 -9.58 8.47
N HIS A 271 8.40 -9.35 7.15
CA HIS A 271 7.16 -9.41 6.38
C HIS A 271 6.46 -10.77 6.51
N SER A 272 7.21 -11.87 6.37
CA SER A 272 6.71 -13.24 6.44
C SER A 272 6.02 -13.56 7.77
N ARG A 273 6.57 -13.03 8.86
CA ARG A 273 6.09 -13.28 10.22
C ARG A 273 4.60 -12.93 10.40
N TRP A 274 4.11 -11.94 9.69
CA TRP A 274 2.76 -11.42 9.88
C TRP A 274 1.74 -11.97 8.87
N LEU A 275 2.18 -12.33 7.67
CA LEU A 275 1.30 -12.75 6.58
C LEU A 275 0.52 -14.02 6.94
N GLY A 276 -0.80 -13.93 6.78
CA GLY A 276 -1.75 -15.02 7.00
C GLY A 276 -2.10 -15.29 8.47
N GLN A 277 -1.49 -14.57 9.43
CA GLN A 277 -1.90 -14.68 10.83
C GLN A 277 -3.30 -14.09 11.04
N SER A 278 -4.09 -14.77 11.87
CA SER A 278 -5.42 -14.28 12.26
C SER A 278 -5.33 -13.23 13.36
N LEU A 279 -6.34 -12.37 13.44
CA LEU A 279 -6.45 -11.40 14.53
C LEU A 279 -6.52 -12.10 15.89
N SER A 280 -7.24 -13.22 15.99
CA SER A 280 -7.32 -14.00 17.23
C SER A 280 -5.95 -14.49 17.70
N THR A 281 -5.13 -15.01 16.78
CA THR A 281 -3.76 -15.43 17.10
C THR A 281 -2.90 -14.26 17.58
N LEU A 282 -2.99 -13.11 16.90
CA LEU A 282 -2.23 -11.91 17.25
C LEU A 282 -2.65 -11.35 18.62
N VAL A 283 -3.96 -11.33 18.91
CA VAL A 283 -4.47 -10.90 20.22
C VAL A 283 -3.99 -11.83 21.34
N ALA A 284 -3.99 -13.15 21.11
CA ALA A 284 -3.52 -14.13 22.09
C ALA A 284 -2.00 -13.99 22.40
N GLN A 285 -1.22 -13.49 21.45
CA GLN A 285 0.22 -13.27 21.60
C GLN A 285 0.57 -11.88 22.19
N ALA A 286 -0.41 -11.00 22.36
CA ALA A 286 -0.17 -9.62 22.82
C ALA A 286 0.33 -9.60 24.27
N ALA A 287 1.30 -8.71 24.54
CA ALA A 287 1.90 -8.54 25.87
C ALA A 287 0.89 -8.01 26.90
N SER A 288 -0.01 -7.11 26.49
CA SER A 288 -1.14 -6.64 27.28
C SER A 288 -2.31 -6.22 26.41
N PRO A 289 -3.57 -6.36 26.90
CA PRO A 289 -4.74 -5.89 26.17
C PRO A 289 -4.70 -4.38 25.84
N GLU A 290 -4.27 -3.57 26.78
CA GLU A 290 -4.25 -2.11 26.65
C GLU A 290 -3.19 -1.65 25.63
N ALA A 291 -2.04 -2.32 25.58
CA ALA A 291 -0.99 -2.04 24.61
C ALA A 291 -1.40 -2.49 23.19
N PHE A 292 -2.16 -3.58 23.10
CA PHE A 292 -2.64 -4.13 21.84
C PHE A 292 -3.70 -3.22 21.18
N TRP A 293 -4.68 -2.78 21.97
CA TRP A 293 -5.81 -1.98 21.47
C TRP A 293 -5.47 -0.48 21.58
N GLN A 294 -4.84 0.08 20.54
CA GLN A 294 -4.72 1.54 20.42
C GLN A 294 -6.10 2.19 20.19
N PRO A 295 -6.22 3.52 20.30
CA PRO A 295 -7.49 4.20 20.08
C PRO A 295 -8.09 3.83 18.72
N ILE A 296 -9.17 3.08 18.75
CA ILE A 296 -9.91 2.62 17.57
C ILE A 296 -11.32 3.19 17.63
N SER A 297 -11.86 3.60 16.49
CA SER A 297 -13.26 4.03 16.43
C SER A 297 -14.22 2.85 16.66
N SER A 298 -15.41 3.15 17.18
CA SER A 298 -16.46 2.13 17.38
C SER A 298 -16.84 1.42 16.07
N VAL A 299 -16.83 2.15 14.96
CA VAL A 299 -17.12 1.59 13.62
C VAL A 299 -16.03 0.61 13.21
N GLY A 300 -14.77 0.97 13.48
CA GLY A 300 -13.68 0.10 13.18
C GLY A 300 -13.67 -1.18 13.98
N LEU A 301 -13.87 -1.02 15.25
CA LEU A 301 -13.94 -2.18 16.13
C LEU A 301 -15.10 -3.12 15.75
N HIS A 302 -16.24 -2.56 15.32
CA HIS A 302 -17.37 -3.35 14.83
C HIS A 302 -17.04 -4.16 13.56
N ASN A 303 -16.23 -3.60 12.68
CA ASN A 303 -15.84 -4.24 11.42
C ASN A 303 -14.75 -5.31 11.60
N LEU A 304 -14.03 -5.31 12.72
CA LEU A 304 -13.03 -6.35 13.00
C LEU A 304 -13.69 -7.70 13.29
N LYS A 305 -13.07 -8.75 12.80
CA LYS A 305 -13.49 -10.15 13.05
C LYS A 305 -12.31 -10.94 13.61
N PRO A 306 -12.52 -11.87 14.55
CA PRO A 306 -11.44 -12.71 15.10
C PRO A 306 -10.67 -13.48 14.03
N HIS A 307 -11.36 -13.95 12.99
CA HIS A 307 -10.79 -14.69 11.87
C HIS A 307 -10.17 -13.80 10.77
N ALA A 308 -10.23 -12.49 10.92
CA ALA A 308 -9.58 -11.55 9.98
C ALA A 308 -8.09 -11.86 9.88
N LYS A 309 -7.56 -11.98 8.65
CA LYS A 309 -6.16 -12.36 8.42
C LYS A 309 -5.36 -11.20 7.85
N VAL A 310 -4.09 -11.15 8.20
CA VAL A 310 -3.13 -10.25 7.56
C VAL A 310 -2.89 -10.73 6.14
N LYS A 311 -3.40 -9.99 5.17
CA LYS A 311 -3.26 -10.29 3.73
C LYS A 311 -2.10 -9.54 3.08
N VAL A 312 -1.74 -8.40 3.64
CA VAL A 312 -0.70 -7.54 3.09
C VAL A 312 0.17 -7.00 4.22
N SER A 313 1.47 -6.96 4.00
CA SER A 313 2.43 -6.31 4.90
C SER A 313 3.23 -5.25 4.15
N VAL A 314 3.49 -4.12 4.81
CA VAL A 314 4.10 -2.92 4.23
C VAL A 314 5.09 -2.29 5.20
N ASN A 315 5.98 -1.45 4.70
CA ASN A 315 6.96 -0.69 5.49
C ASN A 315 6.98 0.80 5.10
N GLY A 316 7.74 1.59 5.82
CA GLY A 316 7.93 3.01 5.53
C GLY A 316 8.92 3.30 4.41
N ILE A 317 9.10 4.59 4.10
CA ILE A 317 9.96 5.11 3.03
C ILE A 317 11.05 5.99 3.62
N LEU A 318 12.26 5.85 3.11
CA LEU A 318 13.41 6.73 3.35
C LEU A 318 13.93 7.22 1.99
N GLY A 319 13.60 8.45 1.58
CA GLY A 319 14.03 9.01 0.29
C GLY A 319 12.90 9.63 -0.53
N ASP A 320 12.88 9.38 -1.84
CA ASP A 320 11.84 9.88 -2.72
C ASP A 320 10.49 9.19 -2.44
N PRO A 321 9.38 9.93 -2.26
CA PRO A 321 8.08 9.32 -1.97
C PRO A 321 7.42 8.61 -3.16
N GLY A 322 7.99 8.68 -4.38
CA GLY A 322 7.39 8.10 -5.59
C GLY A 322 6.15 8.84 -6.11
N THR A 323 5.58 9.78 -5.36
CA THR A 323 4.32 10.46 -5.71
C THR A 323 4.49 11.47 -6.84
N GLY A 324 3.52 11.55 -7.75
CA GLY A 324 3.50 12.55 -8.83
C GLY A 324 2.99 13.93 -8.40
N GLN A 325 2.25 14.00 -7.30
CA GLN A 325 1.75 15.24 -6.69
C GLN A 325 2.42 15.46 -5.34
N ALA A 326 2.61 16.72 -4.97
CA ALA A 326 3.30 17.10 -3.74
C ALA A 326 2.49 18.04 -2.85
N SER A 327 1.35 18.54 -3.30
CA SER A 327 0.50 19.47 -2.54
C SER A 327 -0.01 18.92 -1.21
N TRP A 328 -0.09 17.58 -1.08
CA TRP A 328 -0.41 16.91 0.18
C TRP A 328 0.59 17.20 1.32
N LEU A 329 1.81 17.63 1.00
CA LEU A 329 2.79 18.03 2.00
C LEU A 329 2.29 19.19 2.86
N TYR A 330 1.57 20.15 2.29
CA TYR A 330 1.02 21.30 3.03
C TYR A 330 -0.17 20.93 3.94
N THR A 331 -0.72 19.73 3.78
CA THR A 331 -1.84 19.23 4.59
C THR A 331 -1.39 18.36 5.78
N GLN A 332 -0.08 18.21 5.98
CA GLN A 332 0.46 17.49 7.12
C GLN A 332 0.11 18.20 8.43
N PRO A 333 0.08 17.48 9.57
CA PRO A 333 -0.14 18.08 10.89
C PRO A 333 0.82 19.24 11.18
N PRO A 334 0.40 20.27 11.93
CA PRO A 334 1.21 21.45 12.20
C PRO A 334 2.61 21.15 12.74
N GLU A 335 2.75 20.16 13.60
CA GLU A 335 4.03 19.73 14.18
C GLU A 335 5.02 19.19 13.13
N GLN A 336 4.53 18.59 12.05
CA GLN A 336 5.37 18.12 10.94
C GLN A 336 5.79 19.25 10.00
N LEU A 337 5.05 20.35 9.98
CA LEU A 337 5.37 21.55 9.21
C LEU A 337 6.30 22.53 9.97
N ALA A 338 6.51 22.33 11.26
CA ALA A 338 7.34 23.22 12.09
C ALA A 338 8.75 23.51 11.51
N PRO A 339 9.47 22.55 10.87
CA PRO A 339 10.76 22.83 10.23
C PRO A 339 10.69 23.86 9.09
N TRP A 340 9.52 24.03 8.44
CA TRP A 340 9.30 24.97 7.36
C TRP A 340 9.18 26.44 7.83
N LEU A 341 9.03 26.63 9.14
CA LEU A 341 8.85 27.94 9.75
C LEU A 341 10.18 28.64 10.10
N GLN A 342 11.32 27.95 9.95
CA GLN A 342 12.63 28.47 10.40
C GLN A 342 13.03 29.73 9.64
N ASN A 343 13.07 29.69 8.32
CA ASN A 343 13.30 30.80 7.42
C ASN A 343 12.98 30.39 5.98
N GLU A 344 12.91 31.37 5.07
CA GLU A 344 12.55 31.14 3.67
C GLU A 344 13.55 30.24 2.94
N GLU A 345 14.85 30.39 3.19
CA GLU A 345 15.88 29.56 2.53
C GLU A 345 15.73 28.09 2.92
N ALA A 346 15.54 27.79 4.20
CA ALA A 346 15.28 26.43 4.69
C ALA A 346 13.99 25.85 4.08
N TYR A 347 12.94 26.65 4.00
CA TYR A 347 11.70 26.25 3.35
C TYR A 347 11.92 25.89 1.88
N GLN A 348 12.59 26.75 1.09
CA GLN A 348 12.86 26.50 -0.33
C GLN A 348 13.73 25.25 -0.54
N GLN A 349 14.72 25.02 0.31
CA GLN A 349 15.55 23.81 0.26
C GLN A 349 14.73 22.55 0.53
N LEU A 350 13.87 22.57 1.53
CA LEU A 350 13.03 21.40 1.89
C LEU A 350 12.03 21.08 0.78
N VAL A 351 11.33 22.07 0.23
CA VAL A 351 10.28 21.83 -0.78
C VAL A 351 10.82 21.56 -2.18
N SER A 352 12.07 21.95 -2.50
CA SER A 352 12.70 21.61 -3.77
C SER A 352 13.17 20.16 -3.82
N LYS A 353 13.54 19.58 -2.69
CA LYS A 353 14.05 18.20 -2.62
C LYS A 353 12.93 17.20 -2.39
N ARG A 354 13.07 16.03 -2.99
CA ARG A 354 12.16 14.89 -2.78
C ARG A 354 12.72 13.93 -1.73
N LEU A 355 13.43 14.46 -0.75
CA LEU A 355 14.06 13.70 0.33
C LEU A 355 13.19 13.76 1.58
N LEU A 356 12.54 12.67 1.89
CA LEU A 356 11.69 12.60 3.07
C LEU A 356 11.74 11.22 3.72
N THR A 357 11.24 11.15 4.92
CA THR A 357 10.89 9.90 5.57
C THR A 357 9.38 9.82 5.77
N ARG A 358 8.85 8.62 5.55
CA ARG A 358 7.53 8.21 6.00
C ARG A 358 7.75 7.06 6.97
N LYS A 359 7.90 7.39 8.25
CA LYS A 359 8.15 6.41 9.31
C LYS A 359 6.84 6.05 10.00
N PRO A 360 6.43 4.77 9.99
CA PRO A 360 5.30 4.30 10.79
C PRO A 360 5.56 4.48 12.29
N GLN A 361 4.50 4.77 13.05
CA GLN A 361 4.56 4.88 14.51
C GLN A 361 4.37 3.50 15.16
N GLY A 362 5.46 2.77 15.33
CA GLY A 362 5.39 1.40 15.81
C GLY A 362 4.78 0.43 14.79
N PHE A 363 4.56 -0.81 15.21
CA PHE A 363 3.82 -1.80 14.43
C PHE A 363 2.32 -1.50 14.48
N GLN A 364 1.64 -1.55 13.33
CA GLN A 364 0.22 -1.26 13.22
C GLN A 364 -0.51 -2.35 12.41
N LEU A 365 -1.71 -2.73 12.87
CA LEU A 365 -2.67 -3.45 12.04
C LEU A 365 -3.77 -2.49 11.57
N LEU A 366 -3.98 -2.45 10.28
CA LEU A 366 -4.90 -1.54 9.62
C LEU A 366 -5.94 -2.34 8.82
N SER A 367 -7.17 -1.84 8.75
CA SER A 367 -8.22 -2.39 7.86
C SER A 367 -8.10 -1.87 6.42
N HIS A 368 -7.20 -0.92 6.17
CA HIS A 368 -6.94 -0.33 4.86
C HIS A 368 -5.58 0.37 4.85
N HIS A 369 -4.90 0.34 3.71
CA HIS A 369 -3.61 1.01 3.51
C HIS A 369 -3.50 1.56 2.08
N SER A 370 -2.75 2.64 1.89
CA SER A 370 -2.54 3.25 0.57
C SER A 370 -1.47 2.56 -0.29
N LEU A 371 -0.78 1.55 0.24
CA LEU A 371 0.40 0.88 -0.35
C LEU A 371 1.53 1.84 -0.80
N LEU A 372 1.65 2.98 -0.16
CA LEU A 372 2.81 3.83 -0.37
C LEU A 372 4.02 3.21 0.36
N THR A 373 4.65 2.24 -0.29
CA THR A 373 5.75 1.44 0.26
C THR A 373 6.64 0.91 -0.86
N PRO A 374 7.96 0.85 -0.69
CA PRO A 374 8.86 0.27 -1.69
C PRO A 374 8.85 -1.27 -1.70
N LEU A 375 8.44 -1.91 -0.60
CA LEU A 375 8.33 -3.36 -0.49
C LEU A 375 6.95 -3.71 0.05
N VAL A 376 6.27 -4.63 -0.62
CA VAL A 376 4.98 -5.18 -0.19
C VAL A 376 5.06 -6.68 -0.07
N GLY A 377 4.66 -7.24 1.08
CA GLY A 377 4.40 -8.65 1.26
C GLY A 377 2.93 -8.97 1.04
N VAL A 378 2.61 -10.08 0.40
CA VAL A 378 1.24 -10.52 0.10
C VAL A 378 1.04 -11.98 0.49
N ASP A 379 -0.01 -12.26 1.27
CA ASP A 379 -0.50 -13.62 1.48
C ASP A 379 -1.32 -14.05 0.25
N ASN A 380 -0.62 -14.60 -0.75
CA ASN A 380 -1.19 -15.07 -2.00
C ASN A 380 -1.50 -16.58 -1.98
N ARG A 381 -1.62 -17.19 -0.79
CA ARG A 381 -2.01 -18.61 -0.64
C ARG A 381 -3.47 -18.87 -1.00
N GLN A 382 -4.27 -17.83 -1.03
CA GLN A 382 -5.65 -17.83 -1.51
C GLN A 382 -5.77 -16.82 -2.64
N LEU A 383 -6.72 -17.03 -3.54
CA LEU A 383 -6.95 -16.23 -4.74
C LEU A 383 -6.94 -14.72 -4.44
N MET A 384 -5.94 -14.02 -4.94
CA MET A 384 -5.89 -12.56 -4.90
C MET A 384 -6.42 -11.96 -6.21
N PRO A 385 -7.21 -10.88 -6.14
CA PRO A 385 -7.66 -10.20 -7.34
C PRO A 385 -6.48 -9.53 -8.07
N PRO A 386 -6.49 -9.50 -9.42
CA PRO A 386 -5.48 -8.74 -10.17
C PRO A 386 -5.77 -7.24 -10.07
N THR A 387 -4.76 -6.41 -10.27
CA THR A 387 -4.96 -4.96 -10.43
C THR A 387 -5.10 -4.57 -11.91
N ILE A 388 -5.50 -3.31 -12.18
CA ILE A 388 -5.53 -2.79 -13.57
C ILE A 388 -4.10 -2.72 -14.12
N PRO A 389 -3.83 -3.31 -15.30
CA PRO A 389 -2.48 -3.38 -15.84
C PRO A 389 -1.87 -2.03 -16.21
N ASN A 390 -2.68 -1.12 -16.80
CA ASN A 390 -2.24 0.17 -17.32
C ASN A 390 -2.53 1.34 -16.37
N GLY A 391 -1.66 2.32 -16.36
CA GLY A 391 -1.77 3.55 -15.58
C GLY A 391 -1.08 3.46 -14.22
N ARG A 392 -1.01 4.60 -13.53
CA ARG A 392 -0.52 4.69 -12.15
C ARG A 392 -1.62 4.40 -11.14
N GLY A 393 -1.22 4.07 -9.91
CA GLY A 393 -2.14 3.79 -8.80
C GLY A 393 -2.64 2.34 -8.80
N GLU A 394 -1.93 1.45 -9.46
CA GLU A 394 -2.21 0.02 -9.50
C GLU A 394 -2.18 -0.63 -8.11
N ASP A 395 -1.28 -0.17 -7.26
CA ASP A 395 -1.12 -0.57 -5.87
C ASP A 395 -2.33 -0.17 -5.02
N SER A 396 -2.78 1.08 -5.11
CA SER A 396 -3.99 1.53 -4.42
C SER A 396 -5.24 0.81 -4.92
N LEU A 397 -5.33 0.54 -6.23
CA LEU A 397 -6.40 -0.27 -6.82
C LEU A 397 -6.37 -1.70 -6.28
N PHE A 398 -5.20 -2.32 -6.19
CA PHE A 398 -5.04 -3.65 -5.62
C PHE A 398 -5.62 -3.73 -4.20
N VAL A 399 -5.38 -2.73 -3.36
CA VAL A 399 -5.93 -2.68 -2.00
C VAL A 399 -7.46 -2.71 -2.02
N GLU A 400 -8.10 -1.84 -2.80
CA GLU A 400 -9.56 -1.77 -2.85
C GLU A 400 -10.16 -3.06 -3.42
N LEU A 401 -9.52 -3.65 -4.44
CA LEU A 401 -9.91 -4.92 -5.01
C LEU A 401 -9.78 -6.06 -3.98
N ALA A 402 -8.65 -6.10 -3.25
CA ALA A 402 -8.42 -7.06 -2.18
C ALA A 402 -9.47 -6.90 -1.05
N CYS A 403 -9.80 -5.67 -0.64
CA CYS A 403 -10.84 -5.40 0.34
C CYS A 403 -12.26 -5.77 -0.16
N CYS A 404 -12.52 -5.75 -1.47
CA CYS A 404 -13.78 -6.25 -2.03
C CYS A 404 -13.87 -7.79 -1.98
N VAL A 405 -12.75 -8.49 -2.12
CA VAL A 405 -12.71 -9.97 -2.06
C VAL A 405 -12.58 -10.46 -0.61
N TYR A 406 -11.80 -9.76 0.19
CA TYR A 406 -11.53 -10.04 1.61
C TYR A 406 -11.89 -8.83 2.48
N PRO A 407 -13.18 -8.55 2.73
CA PRO A 407 -13.61 -7.34 3.46
C PRO A 407 -13.09 -7.26 4.90
N ASP A 408 -12.70 -8.39 5.48
CA ASP A 408 -12.13 -8.48 6.82
C ASP A 408 -10.59 -8.52 6.80
N CYS A 409 -9.92 -8.33 5.64
CA CYS A 409 -8.47 -8.42 5.57
C CYS A 409 -7.79 -7.32 6.39
N LEU A 410 -6.62 -7.66 6.93
CA LEU A 410 -5.76 -6.75 7.66
C LEU A 410 -4.49 -6.46 6.88
N PHE A 411 -3.96 -5.26 7.11
CA PHE A 411 -2.69 -4.77 6.60
C PHE A 411 -1.73 -4.60 7.78
N ALA A 412 -0.59 -5.28 7.76
CA ALA A 412 0.46 -5.11 8.75
C ALA A 412 1.43 -4.01 8.29
N GLN A 413 1.50 -2.91 9.03
CA GLN A 413 2.46 -1.84 8.80
C GLN A 413 3.64 -2.00 9.75
N LEU A 414 4.82 -2.25 9.17
CA LEU A 414 6.06 -2.51 9.89
C LEU A 414 6.74 -1.21 10.30
N PRO A 415 7.37 -1.13 11.50
CA PRO A 415 7.86 0.13 12.08
C PRO A 415 9.24 0.56 11.58
N TRP A 416 9.60 0.21 10.36
CA TRP A 416 10.87 0.55 9.73
C TRP A 416 10.67 0.99 8.28
N MET A 417 11.73 1.53 7.69
CA MET A 417 11.74 2.13 6.35
C MET A 417 12.79 1.47 5.47
N LEU A 418 12.53 1.41 4.17
CA LEU A 418 13.56 1.13 3.16
C LEU A 418 13.93 2.40 2.40
N LYS A 419 15.19 2.48 1.97
CA LYS A 419 15.61 3.54 1.05
C LYS A 419 14.93 3.36 -0.30
N HIS A 420 14.39 4.45 -0.82
CA HIS A 420 13.79 4.56 -2.14
C HIS A 420 14.52 5.65 -2.92
N VAL A 421 15.42 5.24 -3.81
CA VAL A 421 16.35 6.11 -4.52
C VAL A 421 16.16 5.91 -6.03
N PRO A 422 15.46 6.82 -6.71
CA PRO A 422 15.14 6.68 -8.13
C PRO A 422 16.39 6.63 -9.01
N GLU A 423 16.23 6.16 -10.25
CA GLU A 423 17.31 6.09 -11.26
C GLU A 423 17.99 7.45 -11.45
N ARG A 424 17.19 8.51 -11.45
CA ARG A 424 17.65 9.89 -11.54
C ARG A 424 17.07 10.70 -10.39
N GLU A 425 17.90 11.55 -9.81
CA GLU A 425 17.43 12.49 -8.79
C GLU A 425 16.28 13.34 -9.35
N ARG A 426 15.21 13.45 -8.57
CA ARG A 426 14.01 14.21 -8.90
C ARG A 426 13.87 15.38 -7.93
N GLU A 427 13.32 16.47 -8.42
CA GLU A 427 12.97 17.64 -7.60
C GLU A 427 11.47 17.90 -7.70
N PHE A 428 10.91 18.55 -6.71
CA PHE A 428 9.57 19.10 -6.81
C PHE A 428 9.64 20.44 -7.55
N ASP A 429 8.85 20.57 -8.60
CA ASP A 429 8.60 21.89 -9.18
C ASP A 429 7.47 22.60 -8.43
N ARG A 430 7.48 23.94 -8.46
CA ARG A 430 6.47 24.75 -7.77
C ARG A 430 5.05 24.48 -8.24
N ASP A 431 4.86 24.13 -9.50
CA ASP A 431 3.54 23.83 -10.05
C ASP A 431 3.00 22.50 -9.51
N SER A 432 3.85 21.50 -9.31
CA SER A 432 3.46 20.23 -8.68
C SER A 432 3.14 20.41 -7.19
N LEU A 433 3.89 21.25 -6.48
CA LEU A 433 3.64 21.60 -5.07
C LEU A 433 2.31 22.32 -4.87
N LEU A 434 2.00 23.29 -5.75
CA LEU A 434 0.82 24.14 -5.66
C LEU A 434 -0.35 23.67 -6.54
N ARG A 435 -0.30 22.44 -7.02
CA ARG A 435 -1.37 21.83 -7.80
C ARG A 435 -2.41 21.22 -6.87
N PRO A 436 -3.68 21.62 -6.94
CA PRO A 436 -4.75 20.95 -6.20
C PRO A 436 -4.84 19.48 -6.56
N VAL A 437 -5.45 18.70 -5.69
CA VAL A 437 -5.75 17.29 -5.99
C VAL A 437 -6.44 17.17 -7.34
N THR A 438 -5.94 16.26 -8.17
CA THR A 438 -6.52 15.87 -9.46
C THR A 438 -6.85 14.39 -9.43
N THR A 439 -7.73 13.96 -10.30
CA THR A 439 -8.02 12.53 -10.47
C THR A 439 -7.66 12.07 -11.89
N ASP A 440 -7.45 10.78 -12.03
CA ASP A 440 -7.30 10.06 -13.30
C ASP A 440 -8.26 8.87 -13.33
N SER A 441 -8.17 8.03 -14.36
CA SER A 441 -9.08 6.90 -14.52
C SER A 441 -8.93 5.82 -13.46
N ASN A 442 -7.70 5.56 -12.97
CA ASN A 442 -7.47 4.59 -11.91
C ASN A 442 -7.91 5.12 -10.54
N LEU A 443 -7.66 6.39 -10.24
CA LEU A 443 -8.14 7.02 -9.01
C LEU A 443 -9.66 7.11 -8.97
N LEU A 444 -10.33 7.39 -10.10
CA LEU A 444 -11.78 7.38 -10.16
C LEU A 444 -12.35 5.97 -9.96
N LEU A 445 -11.71 4.96 -10.55
CA LEU A 445 -12.07 3.55 -10.34
C LEU A 445 -11.84 3.13 -8.88
N ASN A 446 -10.72 3.53 -8.29
CA ASN A 446 -10.39 3.31 -6.88
C ASN A 446 -11.48 3.87 -5.97
N HIS A 447 -11.93 5.11 -6.20
CA HIS A 447 -13.02 5.71 -5.46
C HIS A 447 -14.34 4.92 -5.59
N TYR A 448 -14.64 4.41 -6.77
CA TYR A 448 -15.81 3.56 -6.98
C TYR A 448 -15.71 2.25 -6.19
N LEU A 449 -14.57 1.57 -6.24
CA LEU A 449 -14.30 0.35 -5.48
C LEU A 449 -14.38 0.58 -3.98
N HIS A 450 -13.87 1.72 -3.50
CA HIS A 450 -13.99 2.11 -2.09
C HIS A 450 -15.45 2.19 -1.62
N LYS A 451 -16.34 2.72 -2.46
CA LYS A 451 -17.80 2.71 -2.18
C LYS A 451 -18.37 1.29 -2.18
N LEU A 452 -17.91 0.42 -3.09
CA LEU A 452 -18.39 -0.95 -3.21
C LEU A 452 -18.08 -1.80 -1.97
N ARG A 453 -16.99 -1.54 -1.24
CA ARG A 453 -16.60 -2.27 -0.01
C ARG A 453 -17.75 -2.40 1.00
N HIS A 454 -18.62 -1.39 1.06
CA HIS A 454 -19.76 -1.36 2.00
C HIS A 454 -20.96 -2.19 1.54
N ALA A 455 -20.90 -2.74 0.32
CA ALA A 455 -21.97 -3.54 -0.28
C ALA A 455 -21.53 -4.97 -0.61
N VAL A 456 -20.35 -5.38 -0.14
CA VAL A 456 -19.79 -6.72 -0.39
C VAL A 456 -20.71 -7.78 0.21
N PRO A 457 -21.10 -8.82 -0.56
CA PRO A 457 -21.98 -9.88 -0.06
C PRO A 457 -21.28 -10.73 1.00
N ASP A 458 -22.06 -11.24 1.95
CA ASP A 458 -21.60 -12.24 2.91
C ASP A 458 -21.49 -13.61 2.23
N ALA A 459 -20.34 -13.86 1.61
CA ALA A 459 -20.06 -15.03 0.78
C ALA A 459 -18.56 -15.34 0.77
N GLY A 460 -18.15 -16.46 0.16
CA GLY A 460 -16.73 -16.80 -0.02
C GLY A 460 -16.03 -15.92 -1.08
N PRO A 461 -14.67 -15.94 -1.12
CA PRO A 461 -13.87 -15.10 -2.00
C PRO A 461 -14.24 -15.25 -3.49
N ASP A 462 -14.47 -16.45 -3.98
CA ASP A 462 -14.84 -16.71 -5.37
C ASP A 462 -16.16 -16.04 -5.77
N THR A 463 -17.17 -16.15 -4.89
CA THR A 463 -18.48 -15.50 -5.09
C THR A 463 -18.34 -13.97 -5.05
N ARG A 464 -17.49 -13.44 -4.16
CA ARG A 464 -17.19 -12.01 -4.08
C ARG A 464 -16.44 -11.52 -5.31
N LEU A 465 -15.49 -12.31 -5.83
CA LEU A 465 -14.79 -11.99 -7.07
C LEU A 465 -15.77 -11.91 -8.26
N GLN A 466 -16.70 -12.86 -8.38
CA GLN A 466 -17.74 -12.83 -9.39
C GLN A 466 -18.68 -11.63 -9.23
N TRP A 467 -19.05 -11.31 -7.99
CA TRP A 467 -19.85 -10.13 -7.68
C TRP A 467 -19.11 -8.83 -8.05
N LEU A 468 -17.82 -8.76 -7.77
CA LEU A 468 -16.96 -7.63 -8.15
C LEU A 468 -16.95 -7.45 -9.68
N GLY A 469 -16.78 -8.53 -10.44
CA GLY A 469 -16.86 -8.51 -11.91
C GLY A 469 -18.20 -7.94 -12.41
N LYS A 470 -19.33 -8.43 -11.86
CA LYS A 470 -20.68 -7.90 -12.20
C LYS A 470 -20.83 -6.42 -11.85
N SER A 471 -20.29 -5.98 -10.71
CA SER A 471 -20.33 -4.58 -10.28
C SER A 471 -19.54 -3.67 -11.21
N LEU A 472 -18.36 -4.11 -11.66
CA LEU A 472 -17.55 -3.38 -12.63
C LEU A 472 -18.17 -3.39 -14.03
N GLN A 473 -18.84 -4.45 -14.43
CA GLN A 473 -19.63 -4.47 -15.67
C GLN A 473 -20.80 -3.47 -15.61
N ALA A 474 -21.47 -3.38 -14.48
CA ALA A 474 -22.53 -2.39 -14.28
C ALA A 474 -21.99 -0.95 -14.36
N LEU A 475 -20.79 -0.70 -13.79
CA LEU A 475 -20.09 0.58 -13.91
C LEU A 475 -19.78 0.92 -15.38
N ALA A 476 -19.26 -0.06 -16.14
CA ALA A 476 -18.94 0.12 -17.55
C ALA A 476 -20.16 0.47 -18.40
N GLN A 477 -21.35 -0.01 -18.00
CA GLN A 477 -22.63 0.23 -18.68
C GLN A 477 -23.40 1.44 -18.09
N ALA A 478 -22.92 2.04 -17.00
CA ALA A 478 -23.59 3.16 -16.36
C ALA A 478 -23.72 4.36 -17.32
N PRO A 479 -24.81 5.16 -17.20
CA PRO A 479 -24.93 6.39 -17.95
C PRO A 479 -23.75 7.33 -17.70
N GLU A 480 -23.28 8.00 -18.75
CA GLU A 480 -22.14 8.92 -18.63
C GLU A 480 -22.40 10.04 -17.62
N ALA A 481 -23.62 10.54 -17.54
CA ALA A 481 -24.02 11.56 -16.56
C ALA A 481 -23.83 11.10 -15.11
N THR A 482 -24.01 9.79 -14.82
CA THR A 482 -23.77 9.22 -13.48
C THR A 482 -22.29 9.28 -13.13
N LEU A 483 -21.42 8.83 -14.03
CA LEU A 483 -19.97 8.86 -13.84
C LEU A 483 -19.44 10.30 -13.79
N ALA A 484 -20.01 11.20 -14.59
CA ALA A 484 -19.67 12.62 -14.53
C ALA A 484 -20.02 13.25 -13.18
N THR A 485 -21.14 12.85 -12.58
CA THR A 485 -21.54 13.26 -11.23
C THR A 485 -20.58 12.67 -10.18
N ASP A 486 -20.28 11.39 -10.25
CA ASP A 486 -19.34 10.72 -9.33
C ASP A 486 -17.94 11.35 -9.41
N TYR A 487 -17.44 11.65 -10.62
CA TYR A 487 -16.18 12.37 -10.83
C TYR A 487 -16.17 13.73 -10.11
N GLN A 488 -17.25 14.52 -10.28
CA GLN A 488 -17.32 15.83 -9.65
C GLN A 488 -17.44 15.73 -8.13
N LEU A 489 -18.24 14.83 -7.61
CA LEU A 489 -18.39 14.62 -6.17
C LEU A 489 -17.07 14.19 -5.52
N HIS A 490 -16.38 13.24 -6.14
CA HIS A 490 -15.07 12.78 -5.65
C HIS A 490 -14.06 13.92 -5.61
N LEU A 491 -13.84 14.57 -6.74
CA LEU A 491 -12.85 15.65 -6.83
C LEU A 491 -13.20 16.85 -5.94
N SER A 492 -14.50 17.17 -5.79
CA SER A 492 -14.96 18.22 -4.87
C SER A 492 -14.70 17.85 -3.41
N ALA A 493 -14.95 16.59 -3.03
CA ALA A 493 -14.69 16.11 -1.67
C ALA A 493 -13.20 16.20 -1.33
N ASP A 494 -12.32 15.72 -2.21
CA ASP A 494 -10.88 15.74 -1.99
C ASP A 494 -10.32 17.17 -1.90
N ARG A 495 -10.75 18.06 -2.80
CA ARG A 495 -10.38 19.47 -2.75
C ARG A 495 -10.90 20.19 -1.51
N SER A 496 -12.12 19.88 -1.08
CA SER A 496 -12.69 20.44 0.15
C SER A 496 -11.93 19.97 1.38
N ASN A 497 -11.57 18.69 1.44
CA ASN A 497 -10.74 18.15 2.52
C ASN A 497 -9.36 18.83 2.56
N MET A 498 -8.71 18.99 1.42
CA MET A 498 -7.44 19.72 1.31
C MET A 498 -7.59 21.18 1.76
N ALA A 499 -8.61 21.88 1.29
CA ALA A 499 -8.89 23.26 1.67
C ALA A 499 -9.14 23.42 3.18
N GLN A 500 -9.87 22.46 3.78
CA GLN A 500 -10.12 22.46 5.23
C GLN A 500 -8.82 22.27 6.03
N GLN A 501 -7.94 21.35 5.60
CA GLN A 501 -6.66 21.13 6.28
C GLN A 501 -5.72 22.32 6.12
N LEU A 502 -5.62 22.91 4.92
CA LEU A 502 -4.86 24.14 4.67
C LEU A 502 -5.35 25.28 5.57
N THR A 503 -6.67 25.46 5.67
CA THR A 503 -7.25 26.51 6.54
C THR A 503 -6.88 26.28 8.01
N ARG A 504 -6.96 25.04 8.51
CA ARG A 504 -6.55 24.67 9.87
C ARG A 504 -5.08 24.96 10.11
N ASN A 505 -4.21 24.56 9.15
CA ASN A 505 -2.77 24.77 9.27
C ASN A 505 -2.40 26.27 9.25
N LEU A 506 -3.02 27.08 8.37
CA LEU A 506 -2.84 28.53 8.35
C LEU A 506 -3.22 29.18 9.70
N GLN A 507 -4.33 28.73 10.32
CA GLN A 507 -4.78 29.23 11.62
C GLN A 507 -3.88 28.77 12.77
N ALA A 508 -3.47 27.51 12.77
CA ALA A 508 -2.68 26.92 13.86
C ALA A 508 -1.23 27.39 13.87
N LEU A 509 -0.60 27.49 12.69
CA LEU A 509 0.81 27.83 12.54
C LEU A 509 1.06 29.33 12.48
N GLN A 510 0.11 30.12 11.98
CA GLN A 510 0.30 31.54 11.65
C GLN A 510 1.63 31.75 10.90
N PRO A 511 1.83 31.06 9.75
CA PRO A 511 3.13 30.92 9.13
C PRO A 511 3.66 32.26 8.59
N PRO A 512 4.99 32.40 8.43
CA PRO A 512 5.59 33.54 7.72
C PRO A 512 5.07 33.70 6.28
N ALA A 513 5.19 34.89 5.72
CA ALA A 513 4.61 35.25 4.42
C ALA A 513 4.98 34.24 3.30
N TYR A 514 6.25 33.83 3.21
CA TYR A 514 6.73 32.90 2.17
C TYR A 514 5.97 31.55 2.16
N LEU A 515 5.59 31.03 3.33
CA LEU A 515 4.82 29.80 3.46
C LEU A 515 3.31 30.07 3.38
N ALA A 516 2.87 31.18 4.00
CA ALA A 516 1.48 31.61 3.99
C ALA A 516 0.98 31.85 2.56
N ASP A 517 1.76 32.51 1.72
CA ASP A 517 1.43 32.83 0.33
C ASP A 517 1.25 31.56 -0.52
N ASP A 518 2.13 30.57 -0.38
CA ASP A 518 2.01 29.29 -1.08
C ASP A 518 0.77 28.49 -0.61
N MET A 519 0.54 28.39 0.70
CA MET A 519 -0.65 27.74 1.26
C MET A 519 -1.95 28.44 0.83
N GLN A 520 -1.97 29.78 0.82
CA GLN A 520 -3.11 30.59 0.39
C GLN A 520 -3.39 30.44 -1.10
N LEU A 521 -2.34 30.38 -1.92
CA LEU A 521 -2.47 30.13 -3.36
C LEU A 521 -3.03 28.74 -3.62
N LEU A 522 -2.54 27.71 -2.94
CA LEU A 522 -3.06 26.34 -3.04
C LEU A 522 -4.52 26.28 -2.58
N LEU A 523 -4.87 26.91 -1.46
CA LEU A 523 -6.23 27.02 -0.96
C LEU A 523 -7.15 27.67 -2.01
N THR A 524 -6.73 28.79 -2.59
CA THR A 524 -7.47 29.49 -3.65
C THR A 524 -7.72 28.57 -4.85
N ARG A 525 -6.70 27.83 -5.28
CA ARG A 525 -6.79 26.85 -6.38
C ARG A 525 -7.73 25.68 -6.05
N CYS A 526 -7.78 25.23 -4.79
CA CYS A 526 -8.72 24.19 -4.36
C CYS A 526 -10.19 24.65 -4.43
N LEU A 527 -10.43 25.93 -4.12
CA LEU A 527 -11.76 26.54 -4.12
C LEU A 527 -12.22 27.02 -5.51
N GLN A 528 -11.29 27.17 -6.46
CA GLN A 528 -11.63 27.45 -7.86
C GLN A 528 -12.32 26.24 -8.48
N GLY A 529 -13.34 26.50 -9.31
CA GLY A 529 -14.20 25.46 -9.89
C GLY A 529 -13.46 24.35 -10.62
N ILE A 530 -14.08 23.17 -10.64
CA ILE A 530 -13.54 21.92 -11.18
C ILE A 530 -13.63 21.88 -12.71
N ASP A 531 -14.34 22.80 -13.34
CA ASP A 531 -14.75 22.73 -14.75
C ASP A 531 -13.67 23.16 -15.77
N ALA A 532 -12.42 23.32 -15.34
CA ALA A 532 -11.39 23.94 -16.19
C ALA A 532 -11.00 23.12 -17.44
N ASP A 533 -11.28 21.79 -17.50
CA ASP A 533 -10.96 20.98 -18.67
C ASP A 533 -11.99 19.86 -18.92
N GLN A 534 -13.07 20.20 -19.63
CA GLN A 534 -14.13 19.24 -19.97
C GLN A 534 -13.60 18.06 -20.80
N LYS A 535 -12.66 18.28 -21.72
CA LYS A 535 -12.08 17.21 -22.56
C LYS A 535 -11.31 16.19 -21.72
N LYS A 536 -10.55 16.67 -20.73
CA LYS A 536 -9.81 15.82 -19.81
C LYS A 536 -10.78 14.98 -18.95
N LYS A 537 -11.85 15.58 -18.45
CA LYS A 537 -12.91 14.90 -17.70
C LYS A 537 -13.54 13.78 -18.52
N ASP A 538 -13.96 14.08 -19.75
CA ASP A 538 -14.62 13.11 -20.64
C ASP A 538 -13.67 11.94 -20.97
N SER A 539 -12.38 12.22 -21.19
CA SER A 539 -11.35 11.20 -21.41
C SER A 539 -11.16 10.30 -20.18
N ILE A 540 -11.13 10.86 -18.96
CA ILE A 540 -11.01 10.09 -17.71
C ILE A 540 -12.22 9.17 -17.52
N ILE A 541 -13.43 9.68 -17.73
CA ILE A 541 -14.67 8.92 -17.61
C ILE A 541 -14.68 7.75 -18.62
N LEU A 542 -14.33 8.04 -19.87
CA LEU A 542 -14.29 7.04 -20.93
C LEU A 542 -13.28 5.91 -20.57
N LYS A 543 -12.05 6.28 -20.18
CA LYS A 543 -11.03 5.29 -19.77
C LYS A 543 -11.49 4.49 -18.55
N THR A 544 -12.10 5.11 -17.56
CA THR A 544 -12.62 4.40 -16.38
C THR A 544 -13.64 3.34 -16.78
N ARG A 545 -14.58 3.67 -17.68
CA ARG A 545 -15.56 2.72 -18.21
C ARG A 545 -14.90 1.57 -18.98
N GLN A 546 -13.95 1.88 -19.85
CA GLN A 546 -13.23 0.88 -20.64
C GLN A 546 -12.46 -0.09 -19.73
N ARG A 547 -11.73 0.43 -18.73
CA ARG A 547 -10.98 -0.37 -17.76
C ARG A 547 -11.89 -1.25 -16.91
N ALA A 548 -12.99 -0.71 -16.39
CA ALA A 548 -13.97 -1.47 -15.62
C ALA A 548 -14.59 -2.61 -16.46
N GLY A 549 -14.98 -2.33 -17.71
CA GLY A 549 -15.53 -3.32 -18.62
C GLY A 549 -14.52 -4.42 -18.98
N ARG A 550 -13.29 -4.02 -19.32
CA ARG A 550 -12.23 -4.98 -19.66
C ARG A 550 -11.84 -5.84 -18.47
N TYR A 551 -11.74 -5.26 -17.28
CA TYR A 551 -11.50 -5.99 -16.03
C TYR A 551 -12.57 -7.05 -15.79
N SER A 552 -13.84 -6.66 -15.89
CA SER A 552 -14.96 -7.59 -15.72
C SER A 552 -14.93 -8.76 -16.70
N GLN A 553 -14.62 -8.49 -17.98
CA GLN A 553 -14.54 -9.51 -19.02
C GLN A 553 -13.41 -10.52 -18.78
N ALA A 554 -12.22 -10.02 -18.38
CA ALA A 554 -11.02 -10.85 -18.25
C ALA A 554 -10.93 -11.57 -16.89
N LEU A 555 -11.82 -11.29 -15.94
CA LEU A 555 -11.71 -11.77 -14.56
C LEU A 555 -11.85 -13.30 -14.43
N ALA A 556 -12.68 -13.92 -15.26
CA ALA A 556 -12.85 -15.38 -15.26
C ALA A 556 -11.55 -16.08 -15.69
N SER A 557 -10.85 -15.54 -16.68
CA SER A 557 -9.56 -16.06 -17.14
C SER A 557 -8.47 -15.92 -16.08
N TRP A 558 -8.49 -14.82 -15.29
CA TRP A 558 -7.59 -14.68 -14.15
C TRP A 558 -7.82 -15.77 -13.10
N HIS A 559 -9.07 -15.99 -12.69
CA HIS A 559 -9.42 -17.01 -11.71
C HIS A 559 -8.93 -18.39 -12.14
N THR A 560 -9.28 -18.82 -13.37
CA THR A 560 -8.87 -20.10 -13.93
C THR A 560 -7.34 -20.26 -13.98
N ALA A 561 -6.63 -19.21 -14.40
CA ALA A 561 -5.17 -19.22 -14.48
C ALA A 561 -4.52 -19.26 -13.08
N TRP A 562 -5.05 -18.50 -12.12
CA TRP A 562 -4.54 -18.48 -10.75
C TRP A 562 -4.68 -19.86 -10.09
N GLU A 563 -5.86 -20.50 -10.19
CA GLU A 563 -6.07 -21.86 -9.67
C GLU A 563 -5.12 -22.88 -10.30
N TYR A 564 -4.93 -22.78 -11.62
CA TYR A 564 -3.98 -23.65 -12.32
C TYR A 564 -2.54 -23.44 -11.82
N CYS A 565 -2.11 -22.18 -11.66
CA CYS A 565 -0.78 -21.87 -11.12
C CYS A 565 -0.60 -22.37 -9.68
N GLN A 566 -1.64 -22.22 -8.84
CA GLN A 566 -1.61 -22.74 -7.47
C GLN A 566 -1.43 -24.27 -7.45
N GLN A 567 -2.14 -25.00 -8.32
CA GLN A 567 -2.02 -26.47 -8.42
C GLN A 567 -0.67 -26.91 -8.95
N LEU A 568 -0.10 -26.17 -9.88
CA LEU A 568 1.19 -26.47 -10.50
C LEU A 568 2.36 -26.15 -9.54
N GLY A 569 2.25 -25.07 -8.78
CA GLY A 569 3.27 -24.54 -7.88
C GLY A 569 4.29 -23.62 -8.57
N GLU A 570 4.81 -22.66 -7.79
CA GLU A 570 5.66 -21.57 -8.26
C GLU A 570 6.86 -22.01 -9.13
N PRO A 571 7.66 -23.04 -8.76
CA PRO A 571 8.81 -23.44 -9.58
C PRO A 571 8.42 -23.89 -10.99
N GLN A 572 7.31 -24.61 -11.13
CA GLN A 572 6.82 -25.11 -12.41
C GLN A 572 6.23 -23.97 -13.27
N VAL A 573 5.56 -23.00 -12.64
CA VAL A 573 5.04 -21.80 -13.32
C VAL A 573 6.20 -20.94 -13.84
N LEU A 574 7.26 -20.77 -13.06
CA LEU A 574 8.47 -20.07 -13.48
C LEU A 574 9.18 -20.79 -14.64
N ALA A 575 9.25 -22.13 -14.60
CA ALA A 575 9.78 -22.93 -15.70
C ALA A 575 8.94 -22.73 -16.97
N MET A 576 7.60 -22.82 -16.87
CA MET A 576 6.68 -22.59 -17.98
C MET A 576 6.89 -21.22 -18.64
N ALA A 577 7.15 -20.16 -17.86
CA ALA A 577 7.42 -18.82 -18.39
C ALA A 577 8.72 -18.75 -19.21
N LYS A 578 9.69 -19.66 -18.98
CA LYS A 578 11.02 -19.67 -19.62
C LYS A 578 11.18 -20.72 -20.71
N GLU A 579 10.36 -21.76 -20.73
CA GLU A 579 10.40 -22.82 -21.74
C GLU A 579 9.91 -22.27 -23.08
N ARG A 580 10.83 -22.00 -24.01
CA ARG A 580 10.49 -21.66 -25.40
C ARG A 580 10.53 -22.91 -26.25
N PRO A 581 9.61 -23.10 -27.20
CA PRO A 581 9.80 -24.14 -28.24
C PRO A 581 11.13 -23.88 -28.95
N PRO A 582 11.86 -24.92 -29.33
CA PRO A 582 13.17 -24.76 -29.97
C PRO A 582 13.05 -23.85 -31.19
N ALA A 583 13.78 -22.74 -31.17
CA ALA A 583 13.82 -21.78 -32.25
C ALA A 583 14.35 -22.46 -33.52
N SER A 584 13.59 -22.38 -34.58
CA SER A 584 14.06 -22.75 -35.90
C SER A 584 15.12 -21.75 -36.37
N ASN A 585 16.38 -22.12 -36.22
CA ASN A 585 17.64 -21.52 -36.72
C ASN A 585 18.08 -20.14 -36.19
N PRO A 586 19.27 -20.04 -35.56
CA PRO A 586 19.87 -18.77 -35.21
C PRO A 586 20.66 -18.18 -36.39
N ARG A 587 20.40 -16.94 -36.76
CA ARG A 587 21.35 -16.11 -37.51
C ARG A 587 22.15 -15.23 -36.52
N SER A 588 23.45 -15.32 -36.67
CA SER A 588 24.54 -14.69 -35.92
C SER A 588 24.42 -13.18 -35.74
N ASP A 589 24.52 -12.72 -34.50
CA ASP A 589 24.72 -11.28 -34.15
C ASP A 589 25.83 -11.08 -33.10
N ASP A 590 27.07 -11.43 -33.50
CA ASP A 590 28.27 -11.19 -32.68
C ASP A 590 28.77 -9.72 -32.72
N LYS A 591 28.16 -8.85 -33.52
CA LYS A 591 28.62 -7.45 -33.67
C LYS A 591 27.93 -6.44 -32.72
N ALA A 592 26.75 -6.74 -32.19
CA ALA A 592 26.03 -5.86 -31.29
C ALA A 592 26.66 -5.83 -29.88
N ALA A 593 27.20 -6.96 -29.42
CA ALA A 593 27.77 -7.10 -28.09
C ALA A 593 28.97 -6.16 -27.80
N SER A 594 29.78 -5.81 -28.80
CA SER A 594 30.96 -4.95 -28.61
C SER A 594 30.64 -3.46 -28.42
N GLY A 595 29.51 -2.99 -28.94
CA GLY A 595 29.05 -1.60 -28.77
C GLY A 595 28.48 -1.35 -27.39
N LEU A 596 27.75 -2.31 -26.87
CA LEU A 596 27.07 -2.25 -25.59
C LEU A 596 28.03 -2.32 -24.40
N THR A 597 29.03 -3.19 -24.48
CA THR A 597 30.11 -3.29 -23.47
C THR A 597 30.83 -1.95 -23.26
N ARG A 598 31.06 -1.18 -24.35
CA ARG A 598 31.63 0.17 -24.26
C ARG A 598 30.69 1.18 -23.60
N GLN A 599 29.39 1.04 -23.80
CA GLN A 599 28.39 1.94 -23.22
C GLN A 599 28.23 1.69 -21.71
N LEU A 600 28.24 0.43 -21.27
CA LEU A 600 28.23 0.05 -19.85
C LEU A 600 29.52 0.47 -19.12
N GLN A 601 30.66 0.40 -19.79
CA GLN A 601 31.94 0.91 -19.28
C GLN A 601 31.92 2.45 -19.17
N LYS A 602 31.27 3.16 -20.09
CA LYS A 602 31.14 4.62 -20.08
C LYS A 602 30.25 5.11 -18.91
N TRP A 603 29.29 4.29 -18.49
CA TRP A 603 28.41 4.57 -17.35
C TRP A 603 28.95 4.03 -16.01
N GLY A 604 30.13 3.43 -15.99
CA GLY A 604 30.73 2.88 -14.78
C GLY A 604 30.12 1.58 -14.30
N LEU A 605 29.22 0.96 -15.07
CA LEU A 605 28.55 -0.29 -14.75
C LEU A 605 29.40 -1.54 -15.00
N LEU A 606 30.52 -1.42 -15.74
CA LEU A 606 31.52 -2.49 -15.91
C LEU A 606 32.93 -1.91 -15.72
N LYS A 607 33.74 -2.56 -14.90
CA LYS A 607 35.16 -2.23 -14.77
C LYS A 607 35.88 -2.54 -16.10
N ARG A 608 36.78 -1.66 -16.53
CA ARG A 608 37.70 -1.96 -17.62
C ARG A 608 38.58 -3.11 -17.16
N SER A 609 38.51 -4.22 -17.87
CA SER A 609 39.45 -5.35 -17.73
C SER A 609 40.82 -4.96 -18.25
#